data_81b61e359fb2f1c1ac6ea88801632920
#
_entry.id   81b61e359fb2f1c1ac6ea88801632920
#
_cell.length_a   1.000
_cell.length_b   1.000
_cell.length_c   1.000
_cell.angle_alpha   90.00
_cell.angle_beta   90.00
_cell.angle_gamma   90.00
#
_symmetry.space_group_name_H-M   'P 1'
#
loop_
_entity.id
_entity.type
_entity.pdbx_description
1 polymer ?
#
loop_
_entity_poly.entity_id
_entity_poly.type
_entity_poly.pdbx_seq_one_letter_code
_entity_poly.pdbx_strand_id
1 'polypeptide(L)'
;MTQEGWIRALSGKQVLWFIFASLPLLPLPSEGFLPNFWSRVLTLSWDSHTHQYMTEQAILTVTLEVLRDATDQHRALAEDEVRLGRAFWRAVGEVVSSNADTDFTTSTQSNPVYHFDSERIKDSIAMLRQLWTQTVLSVRAKEYQSARYSLGQLFHSLQDFYSHSNWVEMGQKSIYLHLMQPEEAAIPVAPEDKPTCSDCFTATCRNNLLPAVTHTQLLTSGYPSSSISKPHGKCSHGGILDKNTALRAKGGINKDSTSPVFSPHHYLHKEAAALATEATQTVLRDLKDTVGDEALLRLFSVKQKPALVFVLDTTGSMFEEITAARLRAHSIIQSRTSSLQQTSTFVLVPFHDPDVGPVYEEEDPNTFMQHLENLIALGGGDEPEMCLSAILLALTHSPPLSDIFVFTDASPKDAHLFDAVKALALKKQSKVTVETNPPLSAYQ
;
A
#
# COMPACT_ATOMS: atom_id res chain seq x y z
N MET A 1 -23.59 7.93 -34.93
CA MET A 1 -22.84 6.77 -35.47
C MET A 1 -22.06 6.20 -34.30
N THR A 2 -22.55 5.12 -33.75
CA THR A 2 -22.23 4.54 -32.46
C THR A 2 -21.03 3.61 -32.53
N GLN A 3 -20.23 3.62 -31.48
CA GLN A 3 -18.96 2.90 -31.28
C GLN A 3 -19.09 1.36 -31.16
N GLU A 4 -20.17 0.77 -31.61
CA GLU A 4 -20.44 -0.69 -31.48
C GLU A 4 -20.03 -1.55 -32.69
N GLY A 5 -19.33 -1.00 -33.66
CA GLY A 5 -19.08 -1.65 -34.96
C GLY A 5 -17.79 -2.51 -35.09
N TRP A 6 -16.88 -2.58 -34.10
CA TRP A 6 -15.54 -3.17 -34.31
C TRP A 6 -15.26 -4.49 -33.57
N ILE A 7 -16.20 -5.08 -32.85
CA ILE A 7 -15.98 -6.33 -32.07
C ILE A 7 -16.46 -7.61 -32.80
N ARG A 8 -16.95 -7.51 -34.03
CA ARG A 8 -17.39 -8.71 -34.80
C ARG A 8 -16.49 -8.93 -36.02
N ALA A 9 -15.30 -9.47 -35.88
CA ALA A 9 -14.62 -10.21 -36.97
C ALA A 9 -13.19 -10.69 -36.65
N LEU A 10 -12.91 -11.18 -35.46
CA LEU A 10 -11.72 -12.00 -35.26
C LEU A 10 -12.16 -13.42 -34.93
N SER A 11 -11.89 -14.38 -35.83
CA SER A 11 -12.12 -15.80 -35.55
C SER A 11 -11.24 -16.23 -34.38
N GLY A 12 -11.72 -17.15 -33.52
CA GLY A 12 -10.98 -17.61 -32.34
C GLY A 12 -9.51 -18.05 -32.60
N LYS A 13 -9.18 -18.41 -33.85
CA LYS A 13 -7.83 -18.72 -34.30
C LYS A 13 -6.93 -17.47 -34.43
N GLN A 14 -7.48 -16.31 -34.77
CA GLN A 14 -6.72 -15.05 -34.88
C GLN A 14 -6.44 -14.44 -33.51
N VAL A 15 -7.34 -14.59 -32.54
CA VAL A 15 -7.13 -14.17 -31.15
C VAL A 15 -6.04 -15.01 -30.49
N LEU A 16 -6.02 -16.35 -30.72
CA LEU A 16 -4.94 -17.21 -30.25
C LEU A 16 -3.58 -16.83 -30.88
N TRP A 17 -3.54 -16.49 -32.17
CA TRP A 17 -2.31 -16.08 -32.85
C TRP A 17 -1.76 -14.74 -32.33
N PHE A 18 -2.62 -13.78 -31.99
CA PHE A 18 -2.20 -12.53 -31.37
C PHE A 18 -1.64 -12.74 -29.96
N ILE A 19 -2.24 -13.64 -29.19
CA ILE A 19 -1.73 -14.03 -27.86
C ILE A 19 -0.35 -14.71 -27.98
N PHE A 20 -0.16 -15.63 -28.93
CA PHE A 20 1.10 -16.30 -29.13
C PHE A 20 2.19 -15.45 -29.81
N ALA A 21 1.83 -14.50 -30.67
CA ALA A 21 2.80 -13.63 -31.34
C ALA A 21 3.29 -12.47 -30.45
N SER A 22 2.56 -12.09 -29.41
CA SER A 22 2.99 -11.10 -28.42
C SER A 22 3.69 -11.70 -27.19
N LEU A 23 3.71 -13.03 -27.04
CA LEU A 23 4.38 -13.72 -25.94
C LEU A 23 5.89 -13.40 -25.79
N PRO A 24 6.68 -13.19 -26.87
CA PRO A 24 8.10 -12.86 -26.72
C PRO A 24 8.40 -11.43 -26.31
N LEU A 25 7.41 -10.55 -26.24
CA LEU A 25 7.59 -9.12 -25.91
C LEU A 25 7.09 -8.73 -24.52
N LEU A 26 6.44 -9.66 -23.80
CA LEU A 26 6.10 -9.43 -22.40
C LEU A 26 7.26 -9.97 -21.54
N PRO A 27 7.81 -9.19 -20.61
CA PRO A 27 8.68 -9.75 -19.60
C PRO A 27 7.89 -10.88 -18.91
N LEU A 28 8.39 -12.12 -19.04
CA LEU A 28 7.79 -13.24 -18.34
C LEU A 28 7.94 -12.97 -16.84
N PRO A 29 6.88 -13.18 -16.04
CA PRO A 29 6.98 -12.99 -14.61
C PRO A 29 8.12 -13.86 -14.09
N SER A 30 9.01 -13.25 -13.35
CA SER A 30 10.01 -13.97 -12.58
C SER A 30 9.29 -14.63 -11.39
N GLU A 31 9.71 -15.69 -11.00
CA GLU A 31 9.88 -16.43 -9.78
C GLU A 31 9.11 -15.88 -8.55
N GLY A 32 7.88 -16.32 -8.36
CA GLY A 32 7.00 -16.00 -7.25
C GLY A 32 5.57 -16.46 -7.50
N PHE A 33 4.69 -16.35 -6.53
CA PHE A 33 3.27 -16.42 -6.83
C PHE A 33 2.96 -15.52 -8.01
N LEU A 34 2.09 -15.95 -8.90
CA LEU A 34 1.73 -15.12 -10.05
C LEU A 34 1.37 -13.71 -9.60
N PRO A 35 1.96 -12.65 -10.19
CA PRO A 35 1.84 -11.30 -9.65
C PRO A 35 0.41 -10.75 -9.73
N ASN A 36 -0.35 -11.10 -10.79
CA ASN A 36 -1.67 -10.54 -11.02
C ASN A 36 -2.60 -11.47 -11.84
N PHE A 37 -3.83 -11.02 -12.03
CA PHE A 37 -4.86 -11.74 -12.80
C PHE A 37 -4.40 -12.12 -14.22
N TRP A 38 -3.70 -11.23 -14.92
CA TRP A 38 -3.27 -11.49 -16.30
C TRP A 38 -2.25 -12.64 -16.37
N SER A 39 -1.39 -12.76 -15.37
CA SER A 39 -0.47 -13.89 -15.27
C SER A 39 -1.21 -15.23 -15.18
N ARG A 40 -2.33 -15.30 -14.44
CA ARG A 40 -3.19 -16.50 -14.42
C ARG A 40 -3.76 -16.84 -15.79
N VAL A 41 -4.16 -15.82 -16.54
CA VAL A 41 -4.68 -15.98 -17.90
C VAL A 41 -3.62 -16.55 -18.84
N LEU A 42 -2.41 -15.96 -18.79
CA LEU A 42 -1.30 -16.37 -19.66
C LEU A 42 -0.80 -17.78 -19.37
N THR A 43 -0.78 -18.18 -18.09
CA THR A 43 -0.33 -19.52 -17.66
C THR A 43 -1.46 -20.57 -17.65
N LEU A 44 -2.69 -20.19 -17.99
CA LEU A 44 -3.89 -21.03 -17.91
C LEU A 44 -4.13 -21.61 -16.50
N SER A 45 -3.73 -20.88 -15.46
CA SER A 45 -3.82 -21.27 -14.05
C SER A 45 -4.92 -20.47 -13.33
N TRP A 46 -6.14 -20.58 -13.82
CA TRP A 46 -7.29 -19.77 -13.44
C TRP A 46 -7.66 -19.80 -11.94
N ASP A 47 -7.37 -20.91 -11.27
CA ASP A 47 -7.63 -21.14 -9.85
C ASP A 47 -6.43 -20.85 -8.94
N SER A 48 -5.35 -20.26 -9.48
CA SER A 48 -4.20 -19.84 -8.71
C SER A 48 -4.48 -18.57 -7.91
N HIS A 49 -4.05 -18.55 -6.67
CA HIS A 49 -4.00 -17.34 -5.87
C HIS A 49 -2.76 -16.53 -6.26
N THR A 50 -2.97 -15.28 -6.61
CA THR A 50 -1.89 -14.37 -7.03
C THR A 50 -1.48 -13.47 -5.87
N HIS A 51 -0.30 -12.87 -5.95
CA HIS A 51 0.14 -11.82 -5.03
C HIS A 51 -0.92 -10.72 -4.89
N GLN A 52 -1.47 -10.26 -6.01
CA GLN A 52 -2.58 -9.29 -6.03
C GLN A 52 -3.76 -9.79 -5.20
N TYR A 53 -4.26 -11.00 -5.47
CA TYR A 53 -5.43 -11.54 -4.78
C TYR A 53 -5.20 -11.66 -3.27
N MET A 54 -4.06 -12.22 -2.85
CA MET A 54 -3.74 -12.40 -1.43
C MET A 54 -3.62 -11.06 -0.70
N THR A 55 -2.99 -10.07 -1.34
CA THR A 55 -2.81 -8.71 -0.80
C THR A 55 -4.15 -7.98 -0.68
N GLU A 56 -4.99 -8.01 -1.72
CA GLU A 56 -6.33 -7.41 -1.71
C GLU A 56 -7.21 -8.02 -0.62
N GLN A 57 -7.23 -9.36 -0.50
CA GLN A 57 -8.00 -10.06 0.52
C GLN A 57 -7.52 -9.74 1.94
N ALA A 58 -6.21 -9.68 2.17
CA ALA A 58 -5.66 -9.36 3.47
C ALA A 58 -6.01 -7.94 3.91
N ILE A 59 -5.80 -6.95 3.03
CA ILE A 59 -6.12 -5.54 3.31
C ILE A 59 -7.62 -5.36 3.56
N LEU A 60 -8.46 -5.98 2.71
CA LEU A 60 -9.91 -5.89 2.86
C LEU A 60 -10.38 -6.49 4.20
N THR A 61 -9.90 -7.68 4.53
CA THR A 61 -10.27 -8.37 5.77
C THR A 61 -9.93 -7.54 7.00
N VAL A 62 -8.67 -7.10 7.13
CA VAL A 62 -8.22 -6.34 8.30
C VAL A 62 -8.88 -4.96 8.37
N THR A 63 -9.09 -4.30 7.23
CA THR A 63 -9.83 -3.04 7.19
C THR A 63 -11.26 -3.19 7.71
N LEU A 64 -11.96 -4.27 7.31
CA LEU A 64 -13.31 -4.55 7.78
C LEU A 64 -13.34 -4.93 9.27
N GLU A 65 -12.32 -5.65 9.78
CA GLU A 65 -12.16 -5.91 11.22
C GLU A 65 -12.10 -4.60 12.00
N VAL A 66 -11.22 -3.67 11.62
CA VAL A 66 -11.06 -2.37 12.29
C VAL A 66 -12.36 -1.55 12.24
N LEU A 67 -13.07 -1.57 11.10
CA LEU A 67 -14.33 -0.84 10.97
C LEU A 67 -15.45 -1.44 11.84
N ARG A 68 -15.50 -2.76 12.03
CA ARG A 68 -16.45 -3.42 12.93
C ARG A 68 -16.14 -3.10 14.38
N ASP A 69 -14.89 -3.22 14.83
CA ASP A 69 -14.48 -2.90 16.19
C ASP A 69 -14.84 -1.44 16.56
N ALA A 70 -14.65 -0.50 15.63
CA ALA A 70 -15.04 0.89 15.80
C ALA A 70 -16.57 1.10 15.85
N THR A 71 -17.36 0.19 15.25
CA THR A 71 -18.83 0.30 15.20
C THR A 71 -19.48 -0.25 16.47
N ASP A 72 -18.94 -1.35 17.03
CA ASP A 72 -19.43 -1.94 18.28
C ASP A 72 -19.26 -0.98 19.48
N GLN A 73 -18.27 -0.08 19.43
CA GLN A 73 -18.09 0.98 20.43
C GLN A 73 -19.09 2.14 20.30
N HIS A 74 -19.73 2.34 19.13
CA HIS A 74 -20.60 3.48 18.84
C HIS A 74 -21.94 3.13 18.17
N ARG A 75 -22.59 2.02 18.60
CA ARG A 75 -23.94 1.59 18.17
C ARG A 75 -24.15 1.38 16.68
N ALA A 76 -24.34 0.11 16.34
CA ALA A 76 -24.94 -0.46 15.12
C ALA A 76 -25.19 0.50 13.95
N LEU A 77 -24.20 0.64 13.07
CA LEU A 77 -24.48 0.94 11.67
C LEU A 77 -24.80 -0.38 10.98
N ALA A 78 -25.92 -0.44 10.26
CA ALA A 78 -26.34 -1.61 9.54
C ALA A 78 -25.21 -2.12 8.63
N GLU A 79 -25.02 -3.44 8.57
CA GLU A 79 -23.93 -4.11 7.80
C GLU A 79 -23.92 -3.75 6.31
N ASP A 80 -24.98 -3.12 5.80
CA ASP A 80 -25.12 -2.72 4.39
C ASP A 80 -24.44 -1.38 4.01
N GLU A 81 -23.85 -0.63 4.92
CA GLU A 81 -23.37 0.75 4.64
C GLU A 81 -21.86 0.97 4.60
N VAL A 82 -21.01 -0.04 4.82
CA VAL A 82 -19.55 0.13 4.67
C VAL A 82 -19.18 0.05 3.19
N ARG A 83 -19.49 1.08 2.43
CA ARG A 83 -19.02 1.21 1.04
C ARG A 83 -17.59 1.73 1.04
N LEU A 84 -16.65 0.82 0.86
CA LEU A 84 -15.27 1.16 0.57
C LEU A 84 -15.20 1.89 -0.79
N GLY A 85 -14.88 3.18 -0.75
CA GLY A 85 -14.93 4.06 -1.92
C GLY A 85 -13.75 3.90 -2.88
N ARG A 86 -13.78 4.68 -3.97
CA ARG A 86 -12.69 4.68 -4.98
C ARG A 86 -11.31 5.00 -4.40
N ALA A 87 -11.25 5.82 -3.35
CA ALA A 87 -9.98 6.18 -2.71
C ALA A 87 -9.33 4.97 -2.03
N PHE A 88 -10.12 4.14 -1.34
CA PHE A 88 -9.65 2.87 -0.76
C PHE A 88 -9.04 1.97 -1.84
N TRP A 89 -9.79 1.68 -2.91
CA TRP A 89 -9.32 0.78 -3.97
C TRP A 89 -8.09 1.33 -4.70
N ARG A 90 -7.93 2.65 -4.77
CA ARG A 90 -6.70 3.27 -5.28
C ARG A 90 -5.51 3.01 -4.35
N ALA A 91 -5.71 3.20 -3.04
CA ALA A 91 -4.66 2.94 -2.04
C ALA A 91 -4.26 1.45 -2.02
N VAL A 92 -5.24 0.54 -2.09
CA VAL A 92 -4.98 -0.91 -2.26
C VAL A 92 -4.20 -1.17 -3.54
N GLY A 93 -4.60 -0.56 -4.66
CA GLY A 93 -3.93 -0.68 -5.95
C GLY A 93 -2.46 -0.21 -5.92
N GLU A 94 -2.12 0.81 -5.12
CA GLU A 94 -0.72 1.24 -4.95
C GLU A 94 0.11 0.17 -4.22
N VAL A 95 -0.43 -0.48 -3.20
CA VAL A 95 0.25 -1.60 -2.51
C VAL A 95 0.42 -2.79 -3.45
N VAL A 96 -0.64 -3.16 -4.17
CA VAL A 96 -0.63 -4.26 -5.15
C VAL A 96 0.36 -4.00 -6.28
N SER A 97 0.41 -2.76 -6.78
CA SER A 97 1.37 -2.39 -7.83
C SER A 97 2.81 -2.54 -7.32
N SER A 98 3.11 -2.01 -6.13
CA SER A 98 4.44 -2.14 -5.54
C SER A 98 4.82 -3.59 -5.23
N ASN A 99 3.84 -4.42 -4.82
CA ASN A 99 4.06 -5.86 -4.65
C ASN A 99 4.46 -6.50 -6.00
N ALA A 100 3.65 -6.30 -7.04
CA ALA A 100 3.93 -6.85 -8.37
C ALA A 100 5.24 -6.30 -8.99
N ASP A 101 5.55 -5.01 -8.77
CA ASP A 101 6.76 -4.36 -9.30
C ASP A 101 8.06 -5.00 -8.78
N THR A 102 8.02 -5.73 -7.67
CA THR A 102 9.16 -6.49 -7.13
C THR A 102 9.65 -7.54 -8.14
N ASP A 103 8.74 -8.16 -8.88
CA ASP A 103 9.03 -9.13 -9.95
C ASP A 103 9.56 -8.50 -11.26
N PHE A 104 9.33 -7.21 -11.46
CA PHE A 104 9.62 -6.57 -12.77
C PHE A 104 10.71 -5.52 -12.68
N THR A 105 11.06 -5.04 -11.49
CA THR A 105 12.10 -4.01 -11.33
C THR A 105 13.48 -4.65 -11.38
N THR A 106 14.37 -4.12 -12.20
CA THR A 106 15.72 -4.67 -12.47
C THR A 106 16.56 -4.90 -11.20
N SER A 107 16.36 -4.10 -10.15
CA SER A 107 17.09 -4.22 -8.89
C SER A 107 16.58 -5.31 -7.96
N THR A 108 15.33 -5.73 -8.12
CA THR A 108 14.66 -6.72 -7.24
C THR A 108 14.42 -8.04 -7.94
N GLN A 109 14.03 -8.02 -9.21
CA GLN A 109 13.60 -9.16 -10.01
C GLN A 109 14.49 -10.41 -9.91
N SER A 110 15.80 -10.26 -9.97
CA SER A 110 16.76 -11.37 -9.88
C SER A 110 17.53 -11.42 -8.57
N ASN A 111 17.12 -10.61 -7.58
CA ASN A 111 17.76 -10.60 -6.28
C ASN A 111 17.09 -11.62 -5.34
N PRO A 112 17.76 -12.73 -5.01
CA PRO A 112 17.15 -13.84 -4.25
C PRO A 112 16.71 -13.44 -2.84
N VAL A 113 17.18 -12.29 -2.32
CA VAL A 113 16.78 -11.79 -1.01
C VAL A 113 15.31 -11.32 -1.01
N TYR A 114 14.85 -10.74 -2.12
CA TYR A 114 13.46 -10.29 -2.24
C TYR A 114 12.46 -11.43 -2.42
N HIS A 115 12.95 -12.61 -2.86
CA HIS A 115 12.11 -13.76 -3.20
C HIS A 115 12.29 -14.96 -2.26
N PHE A 116 13.04 -14.84 -1.17
CA PHE A 116 13.39 -15.97 -0.30
C PHE A 116 14.05 -17.15 -1.03
N ASP A 117 14.76 -16.87 -2.11
CA ASP A 117 15.42 -17.85 -2.93
C ASP A 117 16.87 -18.13 -2.52
N SER A 118 17.44 -19.19 -3.09
CA SER A 118 18.88 -19.55 -2.98
C SER A 118 19.37 -19.60 -1.53
N GLU A 119 18.50 -20.04 -0.61
CA GLU A 119 18.75 -20.16 0.84
C GLU A 119 19.16 -18.83 1.52
N ARG A 120 18.88 -17.67 0.88
CA ARG A 120 19.13 -16.33 1.45
C ARG A 120 18.10 -15.95 2.53
N ILE A 121 17.49 -16.94 3.18
CA ILE A 121 16.38 -16.79 4.13
C ILE A 121 16.72 -15.79 5.26
N LYS A 122 17.94 -15.84 5.81
CA LYS A 122 18.35 -14.90 6.88
C LYS A 122 18.41 -13.46 6.41
N ASP A 123 18.94 -13.23 5.21
CA ASP A 123 19.04 -11.90 4.62
C ASP A 123 17.65 -11.37 4.25
N SER A 124 16.77 -12.25 3.75
CA SER A 124 15.39 -11.93 3.43
C SER A 124 14.60 -11.53 4.69
N ILE A 125 14.78 -12.24 5.81
CA ILE A 125 14.19 -11.87 7.10
C ILE A 125 14.68 -10.49 7.56
N ALA A 126 15.98 -10.20 7.44
CA ALA A 126 16.52 -8.90 7.81
C ALA A 126 15.92 -7.78 6.93
N MET A 127 15.77 -8.02 5.63
CA MET A 127 15.12 -7.10 4.69
C MET A 127 13.64 -6.89 5.03
N LEU A 128 12.86 -7.95 5.32
CA LEU A 128 11.46 -7.81 5.73
C LEU A 128 11.32 -6.88 6.94
N ARG A 129 12.16 -7.05 7.96
CA ARG A 129 12.14 -6.22 9.18
C ARG A 129 12.57 -4.78 8.90
N GLN A 130 13.45 -4.56 7.93
CA GLN A 130 13.80 -3.21 7.46
C GLN A 130 12.62 -2.56 6.76
N LEU A 131 11.94 -3.25 5.83
CA LEU A 131 10.75 -2.74 5.14
C LEU A 131 9.61 -2.46 6.12
N TRP A 132 9.43 -3.30 7.13
CA TRP A 132 8.50 -3.06 8.23
C TRP A 132 8.81 -1.75 8.97
N THR A 133 10.05 -1.56 9.38
CA THR A 133 10.47 -0.35 10.08
C THR A 133 10.23 0.89 9.21
N GLN A 134 10.57 0.83 7.93
CA GLN A 134 10.31 1.90 6.97
C GLN A 134 8.81 2.18 6.82
N THR A 135 7.98 1.14 6.73
CA THR A 135 6.53 1.28 6.65
C THR A 135 5.98 2.01 7.87
N VAL A 136 6.34 1.57 9.09
CA VAL A 136 5.88 2.19 10.34
C VAL A 136 6.30 3.65 10.43
N LEU A 137 7.56 3.95 10.11
CA LEU A 137 8.06 5.34 10.12
C LEU A 137 7.33 6.22 9.12
N SER A 138 7.11 5.74 7.90
CA SER A 138 6.37 6.47 6.86
C SER A 138 4.91 6.71 7.24
N VAL A 139 4.25 5.73 7.89
CA VAL A 139 2.87 5.92 8.39
C VAL A 139 2.84 7.00 9.48
N ARG A 140 3.77 6.96 10.44
CA ARG A 140 3.88 7.97 11.51
C ARG A 140 4.21 9.36 10.99
N ALA A 141 4.99 9.45 9.91
CA ALA A 141 5.29 10.70 9.20
C ALA A 141 4.14 11.15 8.27
N LYS A 142 3.03 10.39 8.19
CA LYS A 142 1.91 10.63 7.27
C LYS A 142 2.31 10.56 5.77
N GLU A 143 3.44 9.94 5.46
CA GLU A 143 3.94 9.70 4.11
C GLU A 143 3.31 8.41 3.53
N TYR A 144 1.99 8.42 3.38
CA TYR A 144 1.23 7.20 3.07
C TYR A 144 1.59 6.55 1.74
N GLN A 145 2.03 7.30 0.74
CA GLN A 145 2.47 6.72 -0.53
C GLN A 145 3.76 5.92 -0.35
N SER A 146 4.73 6.46 0.38
CA SER A 146 5.97 5.75 0.73
C SER A 146 5.69 4.51 1.57
N ALA A 147 4.78 4.63 2.55
CA ALA A 147 4.35 3.49 3.36
C ALA A 147 3.71 2.38 2.53
N ARG A 148 2.81 2.70 1.59
CA ARG A 148 2.20 1.71 0.68
C ARG A 148 3.22 1.05 -0.23
N TYR A 149 4.23 1.80 -0.69
CA TYR A 149 5.31 1.25 -1.50
C TYR A 149 6.13 0.21 -0.71
N SER A 150 6.62 0.56 0.48
CA SER A 150 7.39 -0.36 1.34
C SER A 150 6.57 -1.58 1.75
N LEU A 151 5.27 -1.36 2.05
CA LEU A 151 4.34 -2.42 2.43
C LEU A 151 4.11 -3.42 1.29
N GLY A 152 4.02 -2.94 0.04
CA GLY A 152 3.88 -3.80 -1.13
C GLY A 152 5.08 -4.72 -1.32
N GLN A 153 6.29 -4.19 -1.23
CA GLN A 153 7.52 -4.99 -1.30
C GLN A 153 7.64 -6.01 -0.15
N LEU A 154 7.25 -5.58 1.08
CA LEU A 154 7.21 -6.47 2.23
C LEU A 154 6.25 -7.65 1.99
N PHE A 155 5.05 -7.39 1.51
CA PHE A 155 4.06 -8.43 1.24
C PHE A 155 4.51 -9.39 0.15
N HIS A 156 5.14 -8.89 -0.91
CA HIS A 156 5.72 -9.75 -1.94
C HIS A 156 6.65 -10.80 -1.34
N SER A 157 7.70 -10.33 -0.70
CA SER A 157 8.72 -11.22 -0.11
C SER A 157 8.15 -12.13 0.98
N LEU A 158 7.24 -11.62 1.83
CA LEU A 158 6.57 -12.42 2.85
C LEU A 158 5.75 -13.58 2.25
N GLN A 159 5.06 -13.32 1.15
CA GLN A 159 4.25 -14.32 0.44
C GLN A 159 5.15 -15.34 -0.24
N ASP A 160 6.26 -14.92 -0.87
CA ASP A 160 7.21 -15.80 -1.54
C ASP A 160 7.86 -16.82 -0.61
N PHE A 161 8.06 -16.48 0.67
CA PHE A 161 8.55 -17.46 1.65
C PHE A 161 7.74 -18.76 1.64
N TYR A 162 6.41 -18.68 1.56
CA TYR A 162 5.55 -19.86 1.58
C TYR A 162 5.54 -20.62 0.25
N SER A 163 5.82 -19.94 -0.86
CA SER A 163 5.94 -20.60 -2.15
C SER A 163 7.31 -21.24 -2.37
N HIS A 164 8.39 -20.56 -2.03
CA HIS A 164 9.75 -20.93 -2.41
C HIS A 164 10.49 -21.76 -1.36
N SER A 165 10.09 -21.66 -0.08
CA SER A 165 10.67 -22.49 0.97
C SER A 165 9.95 -23.84 1.12
N ASN A 166 10.55 -24.75 1.89
CA ASN A 166 9.95 -26.03 2.24
C ASN A 166 9.04 -25.98 3.47
N TRP A 167 8.51 -24.81 3.84
CA TRP A 167 7.67 -24.63 5.01
C TRP A 167 6.46 -25.57 5.06
N VAL A 168 5.73 -25.61 3.95
CA VAL A 168 4.54 -26.45 3.80
C VAL A 168 4.90 -27.93 3.77
N GLU A 169 6.00 -28.28 3.10
CA GLU A 169 6.50 -29.65 2.98
C GLU A 169 6.99 -30.23 4.31
N MET A 170 7.40 -29.37 5.26
CA MET A 170 7.69 -29.78 6.64
C MET A 170 6.43 -30.10 7.46
N GLY A 171 5.24 -29.96 6.86
CA GLY A 171 3.96 -30.21 7.51
C GLY A 171 3.50 -29.08 8.43
N GLN A 172 4.10 -27.90 8.32
CA GLN A 172 3.70 -26.72 9.09
C GLN A 172 2.31 -26.25 8.66
N LYS A 173 1.43 -25.98 9.61
CA LYS A 173 0.04 -25.58 9.40
C LYS A 173 -0.24 -24.17 9.92
N SER A 174 0.75 -23.49 10.47
CA SER A 174 0.70 -22.12 10.98
C SER A 174 1.74 -21.26 10.29
N ILE A 175 1.58 -19.95 10.36
CA ILE A 175 2.54 -19.00 9.85
C ILE A 175 3.87 -19.06 10.63
N TYR A 176 4.96 -18.69 9.98
CA TYR A 176 6.29 -18.62 10.61
C TYR A 176 6.48 -17.25 11.25
N LEU A 177 6.17 -17.14 12.54
CA LEU A 177 6.21 -15.87 13.28
C LEU A 177 7.60 -15.22 13.28
N HIS A 178 8.69 -16.03 13.33
CA HIS A 178 10.06 -15.51 13.33
C HIS A 178 10.38 -14.62 12.12
N LEU A 179 9.63 -14.68 11.02
CA LEU A 179 9.84 -13.77 9.88
C LEU A 179 9.78 -12.30 10.32
N MET A 180 8.81 -11.96 11.16
CA MET A 180 8.56 -10.60 11.63
C MET A 180 8.95 -10.37 13.09
N GLN A 181 8.88 -11.42 13.94
CA GLN A 181 9.06 -11.37 15.40
C GLN A 181 10.41 -12.02 15.76
N PRO A 182 11.46 -11.23 16.04
CA PRO A 182 12.80 -11.76 16.29
C PRO A 182 12.92 -12.58 17.58
N GLU A 183 12.00 -12.41 18.52
CA GLU A 183 11.88 -13.15 19.77
C GLU A 183 11.41 -14.60 19.60
N GLU A 184 10.73 -14.89 18.50
CA GLU A 184 10.29 -16.25 18.17
C GLU A 184 11.45 -17.13 17.71
N ALA A 185 11.31 -18.45 17.93
CA ALA A 185 12.36 -19.39 17.65
C ALA A 185 12.71 -19.48 16.15
N ALA A 186 14.00 -19.30 15.84
CA ALA A 186 14.50 -19.45 14.48
C ALA A 186 14.69 -20.92 14.13
N ILE A 187 14.17 -21.32 12.95
CA ILE A 187 14.47 -22.63 12.37
C ILE A 187 15.79 -22.53 11.58
N PRO A 188 16.73 -23.44 11.77
CA PRO A 188 18.00 -23.40 11.08
C PRO A 188 17.84 -23.62 9.56
N VAL A 189 18.59 -22.86 8.78
CA VAL A 189 18.66 -22.99 7.31
C VAL A 189 19.68 -24.07 6.97
N ALA A 190 19.40 -24.87 5.94
CA ALA A 190 20.29 -25.91 5.46
C ALA A 190 21.62 -25.29 4.97
N PRO A 191 22.79 -25.81 5.42
CA PRO A 191 24.07 -25.35 4.92
C PRO A 191 24.21 -25.49 3.41
N GLU A 192 25.01 -24.64 2.77
CA GLU A 192 25.15 -24.59 1.31
C GLU A 192 25.67 -25.92 0.72
N ASP A 193 26.57 -26.59 1.42
CA ASP A 193 27.16 -27.87 1.03
C ASP A 193 26.23 -29.09 1.28
N LYS A 194 25.11 -28.89 2.00
CA LYS A 194 24.18 -29.98 2.33
C LYS A 194 23.15 -30.15 1.22
N PRO A 195 23.09 -31.33 0.54
CA PRO A 195 22.00 -31.62 -0.38
C PRO A 195 20.63 -31.57 0.30
N THR A 196 19.64 -31.00 -0.39
CA THR A 196 18.28 -30.80 0.13
C THR A 196 17.20 -31.47 -0.72
N CYS A 197 17.48 -31.69 -2.01
CA CYS A 197 16.55 -32.32 -2.95
C CYS A 197 17.16 -33.53 -3.67
N SER A 198 16.30 -34.48 -4.05
CA SER A 198 16.57 -35.55 -4.98
C SER A 198 16.06 -35.23 -6.38
N ASP A 199 16.49 -35.99 -7.39
CA ASP A 199 15.99 -35.87 -8.75
C ASP A 199 14.48 -36.19 -8.83
N CYS A 200 13.75 -35.37 -9.57
CA CYS A 200 12.36 -35.56 -9.97
C CYS A 200 12.29 -35.49 -11.52
N PHE A 201 11.64 -36.43 -12.17
CA PHE A 201 11.60 -36.55 -13.62
C PHE A 201 10.25 -36.23 -14.24
N THR A 202 9.30 -35.83 -13.46
CA THR A 202 7.95 -35.45 -13.92
C THR A 202 7.69 -33.95 -13.67
N ALA A 203 6.71 -33.39 -14.35
CA ALA A 203 6.28 -32.00 -14.09
C ALA A 203 5.77 -31.79 -12.68
N THR A 204 5.24 -32.85 -12.03
CA THR A 204 4.83 -32.84 -10.62
C THR A 204 5.89 -33.54 -9.79
N CYS A 205 6.60 -32.81 -8.95
CA CYS A 205 7.55 -33.38 -8.01
C CYS A 205 6.86 -33.71 -6.68
N ARG A 206 6.88 -34.98 -6.31
CA ARG A 206 6.39 -35.43 -5.00
C ARG A 206 7.53 -36.07 -4.23
N ASN A 207 7.67 -35.71 -2.94
CA ASN A 207 8.68 -36.30 -2.06
C ASN A 207 10.13 -36.13 -2.55
N ASN A 208 10.42 -35.08 -3.30
CA ASN A 208 11.78 -34.79 -3.77
C ASN A 208 12.66 -34.10 -2.73
N LEU A 209 12.10 -33.61 -1.61
CA LEU A 209 12.87 -33.17 -0.46
C LEU A 209 13.50 -34.38 0.24
N LEU A 210 14.79 -34.28 0.58
CA LEU A 210 15.50 -35.36 1.25
C LEU A 210 14.99 -35.52 2.70
N PRO A 211 14.82 -36.78 3.19
CA PRO A 211 14.41 -37.05 4.57
C PRO A 211 15.30 -36.37 5.62
N ALA A 212 16.59 -36.22 5.33
CA ALA A 212 17.53 -35.50 6.19
C ALA A 212 17.18 -34.01 6.39
N VAL A 213 16.39 -33.40 5.51
CA VAL A 213 15.93 -32.01 5.64
C VAL A 213 14.60 -31.96 6.40
N THR A 214 13.66 -32.81 6.03
CA THR A 214 12.32 -32.83 6.65
C THR A 214 12.35 -33.36 8.10
N HIS A 215 13.11 -34.39 8.38
CA HIS A 215 13.24 -34.95 9.73
C HIS A 215 14.02 -34.06 10.70
N THR A 216 15.01 -33.32 10.20
CA THR A 216 15.78 -32.39 11.03
C THR A 216 15.20 -30.98 11.07
N GLN A 217 14.04 -30.78 10.44
CA GLN A 217 13.34 -29.48 10.41
C GLN A 217 14.26 -28.34 9.94
N LEU A 218 15.03 -28.56 8.86
CA LEU A 218 15.87 -27.54 8.25
C LEU A 218 15.07 -26.79 7.18
N LEU A 219 15.17 -25.47 7.19
CA LEU A 219 14.66 -24.64 6.09
C LEU A 219 15.58 -24.76 4.87
N THR A 220 14.98 -24.88 3.70
CA THR A 220 15.63 -24.77 2.40
C THR A 220 14.72 -24.04 1.44
N SER A 221 15.29 -23.40 0.42
CA SER A 221 14.52 -22.74 -0.63
C SER A 221 15.03 -23.06 -2.01
N GLY A 222 14.24 -22.72 -3.04
CA GLY A 222 14.58 -22.98 -4.44
C GLY A 222 15.72 -22.11 -4.94
N TYR A 223 16.49 -22.62 -5.90
CA TYR A 223 17.53 -21.88 -6.62
C TYR A 223 17.05 -21.61 -8.04
N PRO A 224 16.61 -20.39 -8.35
CA PRO A 224 16.24 -19.99 -9.70
C PRO A 224 17.46 -19.76 -10.59
N SER A 225 17.29 -19.98 -11.89
CA SER A 225 18.38 -19.78 -12.87
C SER A 225 18.78 -18.34 -13.12
N SER A 226 17.95 -17.40 -12.66
CA SER A 226 18.16 -15.96 -12.79
C SER A 226 19.09 -15.38 -11.73
N SER A 227 19.33 -16.10 -10.63
CA SER A 227 20.07 -15.60 -9.48
C SER A 227 21.44 -16.28 -9.28
N ILE A 228 21.63 -16.95 -8.16
CA ILE A 228 22.88 -17.62 -7.79
C ILE A 228 22.98 -18.99 -8.45
N SER A 229 24.17 -19.41 -8.90
CA SER A 229 24.40 -20.75 -9.40
C SER A 229 24.01 -21.80 -8.35
N LYS A 230 23.15 -22.73 -8.74
CA LYS A 230 22.65 -23.78 -7.86
C LYS A 230 23.75 -24.78 -7.47
N PRO A 231 24.08 -24.96 -6.18
CA PRO A 231 24.98 -25.99 -5.72
C PRO A 231 24.42 -27.39 -6.00
N HIS A 232 25.32 -28.40 -6.10
CA HIS A 232 24.91 -29.76 -6.35
C HIS A 232 23.99 -30.31 -5.24
N GLY A 233 22.84 -30.86 -5.65
CA GLY A 233 21.90 -31.48 -4.73
C GLY A 233 20.95 -30.46 -4.02
N LYS A 234 21.07 -29.18 -4.29
CA LYS A 234 20.08 -28.18 -3.84
C LYS A 234 18.82 -28.20 -4.69
N CYS A 235 17.70 -27.82 -4.10
CA CYS A 235 16.44 -27.70 -4.82
C CYS A 235 16.52 -26.60 -5.87
N SER A 236 16.04 -26.84 -7.09
CA SER A 236 15.74 -25.77 -8.04
C SER A 236 14.48 -25.03 -7.58
N HIS A 237 14.30 -23.79 -8.01
CA HIS A 237 13.01 -23.14 -7.96
C HIS A 237 11.98 -23.99 -8.73
N GLY A 238 12.23 -24.20 -10.00
CA GLY A 238 11.48 -25.15 -10.84
C GLY A 238 10.50 -24.46 -11.77
N GLY A 239 9.87 -25.27 -12.60
CA GLY A 239 9.00 -24.83 -13.68
C GLY A 239 9.71 -24.81 -15.02
N ILE A 240 8.93 -24.68 -16.11
CA ILE A 240 9.41 -24.78 -17.48
C ILE A 240 10.42 -23.69 -17.88
N LEU A 241 10.38 -22.55 -17.19
CA LEU A 241 11.22 -21.38 -17.47
C LEU A 241 12.54 -21.42 -16.68
N ASP A 242 12.61 -22.22 -15.61
CA ASP A 242 13.80 -22.33 -14.78
C ASP A 242 14.80 -23.34 -15.37
N LYS A 243 15.92 -22.84 -15.88
CA LYS A 243 17.01 -23.69 -16.45
C LYS A 243 17.66 -24.58 -15.41
N ASN A 244 17.62 -24.19 -14.12
CA ASN A 244 18.16 -25.01 -13.03
C ASN A 244 17.36 -26.29 -12.82
N THR A 245 16.12 -26.37 -13.31
CA THR A 245 15.25 -27.54 -13.26
C THR A 245 15.94 -28.78 -13.87
N ALA A 246 16.80 -28.62 -14.89
CA ALA A 246 17.52 -29.71 -15.55
C ALA A 246 18.80 -30.14 -14.84
N LEU A 247 19.29 -29.33 -13.87
CA LEU A 247 20.51 -29.65 -13.12
C LEU A 247 20.18 -30.59 -11.95
N ARG A 248 21.19 -31.28 -11.42
CA ARG A 248 21.03 -32.08 -10.18
C ARG A 248 20.79 -31.16 -8.95
N ALA A 249 19.80 -31.35 -8.10
CA ALA A 249 18.67 -32.28 -8.17
C ALA A 249 17.63 -31.74 -9.16
N LYS A 250 17.20 -32.57 -10.10
CA LYS A 250 16.23 -32.17 -11.14
C LYS A 250 14.86 -31.92 -10.58
N GLY A 251 14.13 -31.01 -11.17
CA GLY A 251 12.79 -30.58 -10.69
C GLY A 251 12.85 -29.28 -9.90
N GLY A 252 12.00 -29.12 -8.89
CA GLY A 252 11.96 -27.90 -8.08
C GLY A 252 10.96 -27.99 -6.94
N ILE A 253 10.76 -26.88 -6.22
CA ILE A 253 9.91 -26.84 -5.03
C ILE A 253 8.88 -25.70 -5.03
N ASN A 254 8.87 -24.80 -6.01
CA ASN A 254 7.95 -23.67 -5.99
C ASN A 254 6.48 -24.12 -6.05
N LYS A 255 5.62 -23.31 -5.47
CA LYS A 255 4.17 -23.46 -5.35
C LYS A 255 3.43 -22.25 -5.92
N ASP A 256 4.00 -21.53 -6.87
CA ASP A 256 3.53 -20.25 -7.41
C ASP A 256 2.17 -20.33 -8.07
N SER A 257 1.83 -21.50 -8.59
CA SER A 257 0.58 -21.70 -9.32
C SER A 257 0.02 -23.12 -9.14
N THR A 258 -1.23 -23.31 -9.55
CA THR A 258 -1.88 -24.62 -9.63
C THR A 258 -1.47 -25.43 -10.86
N SER A 259 -0.60 -24.86 -11.72
CA SER A 259 -0.15 -25.51 -12.95
C SER A 259 1.14 -26.34 -12.72
N PRO A 260 1.14 -27.65 -13.01
CA PRO A 260 2.33 -28.48 -12.91
C PRO A 260 3.44 -28.06 -13.88
N VAL A 261 3.12 -27.29 -14.92
CA VAL A 261 4.10 -26.79 -15.91
C VAL A 261 4.99 -25.71 -15.31
N PHE A 262 4.43 -24.87 -14.47
CA PHE A 262 5.13 -23.73 -13.85
C PHE A 262 5.57 -24.03 -12.42
N SER A 263 4.85 -24.89 -11.71
CA SER A 263 5.08 -25.16 -10.29
C SER A 263 5.18 -26.65 -10.01
N PRO A 264 6.39 -27.18 -9.76
CA PRO A 264 6.57 -28.61 -9.45
C PRO A 264 5.76 -29.08 -8.24
N HIS A 265 5.56 -28.22 -7.24
CA HIS A 265 4.73 -28.48 -6.05
C HIS A 265 3.34 -27.86 -6.13
N HIS A 266 2.81 -27.67 -7.34
CA HIS A 266 1.49 -27.07 -7.62
C HIS A 266 0.35 -27.61 -6.73
N TYR A 267 0.42 -28.86 -6.30
CA TYR A 267 -0.58 -29.51 -5.45
C TYR A 267 -0.62 -28.96 -4.01
N LEU A 268 0.42 -28.25 -3.56
CA LEU A 268 0.51 -27.53 -2.29
C LEU A 268 0.21 -26.03 -2.43
N HIS A 269 -0.07 -25.55 -3.65
CA HIS A 269 -0.27 -24.13 -3.90
C HIS A 269 -1.32 -23.49 -2.98
N LYS A 270 -2.50 -24.13 -2.85
CA LYS A 270 -3.59 -23.57 -2.05
C LYS A 270 -3.24 -23.48 -0.57
N GLU A 271 -2.48 -24.44 -0.07
CA GLU A 271 -2.02 -24.46 1.31
C GLU A 271 -0.96 -23.38 1.56
N ALA A 272 0.01 -23.23 0.65
CA ALA A 272 1.00 -22.17 0.71
C ALA A 272 0.36 -20.76 0.60
N ALA A 273 -0.58 -20.59 -0.31
CA ALA A 273 -1.29 -19.32 -0.48
C ALA A 273 -2.17 -18.94 0.72
N ALA A 274 -2.78 -19.94 1.39
CA ALA A 274 -3.55 -19.71 2.61
C ALA A 274 -2.66 -19.18 3.73
N LEU A 275 -1.49 -19.81 3.95
CA LEU A 275 -0.52 -19.35 4.94
C LEU A 275 0.06 -17.96 4.58
N ALA A 276 0.34 -17.71 3.31
CA ALA A 276 0.81 -16.42 2.82
C ALA A 276 -0.23 -15.30 3.09
N THR A 277 -1.51 -15.60 2.85
CA THR A 277 -2.61 -14.65 3.13
C THR A 277 -2.74 -14.40 4.64
N GLU A 278 -2.68 -15.44 5.46
CA GLU A 278 -2.74 -15.33 6.92
C GLU A 278 -1.56 -14.52 7.48
N ALA A 279 -0.34 -14.77 6.99
CA ALA A 279 0.84 -14.00 7.36
C ALA A 279 0.69 -12.51 6.97
N THR A 280 0.16 -12.22 5.78
CA THR A 280 -0.10 -10.85 5.33
C THR A 280 -1.13 -10.15 6.21
N GLN A 281 -2.20 -10.84 6.62
CA GLN A 281 -3.19 -10.31 7.56
C GLN A 281 -2.59 -10.06 8.95
N THR A 282 -1.73 -10.96 9.42
CA THR A 282 -1.06 -10.80 10.71
C THR A 282 -0.17 -9.58 10.72
N VAL A 283 0.62 -9.36 9.68
CA VAL A 283 1.44 -8.15 9.53
C VAL A 283 0.58 -6.88 9.52
N LEU A 284 -0.59 -6.91 8.89
CA LEU A 284 -1.51 -5.76 8.90
C LEU A 284 -2.11 -5.51 10.31
N ARG A 285 -2.42 -6.57 11.07
CA ARG A 285 -2.88 -6.43 12.46
C ARG A 285 -1.77 -5.88 13.36
N ASP A 286 -0.54 -6.37 13.19
CA ASP A 286 0.64 -5.84 13.90
C ASP A 286 0.87 -4.36 13.54
N LEU A 287 0.65 -3.98 12.27
CA LEU A 287 0.73 -2.58 11.85
C LEU A 287 -0.36 -1.75 12.53
N LYS A 288 -1.61 -2.23 12.56
CA LYS A 288 -2.72 -1.60 13.28
C LYS A 288 -2.36 -1.36 14.74
N ASP A 289 -1.85 -2.39 15.43
CA ASP A 289 -1.49 -2.32 16.84
C ASP A 289 -0.31 -1.37 17.10
N THR A 290 0.59 -1.21 16.11
CA THR A 290 1.77 -0.33 16.20
C THR A 290 1.47 1.14 15.92
N VAL A 291 0.56 1.45 14.98
CA VAL A 291 0.29 2.83 14.53
C VAL A 291 -1.10 3.33 14.93
N GLY A 292 -2.00 2.44 15.35
CA GLY A 292 -3.38 2.72 15.71
C GLY A 292 -4.36 2.60 14.53
N ASP A 293 -5.62 2.35 14.87
CA ASP A 293 -6.73 2.12 13.92
C ASP A 293 -6.88 3.26 12.92
N GLU A 294 -6.84 4.50 13.41
CA GLU A 294 -7.02 5.66 12.56
C GLU A 294 -5.91 5.82 11.53
N ALA A 295 -4.64 5.62 11.92
CA ALA A 295 -3.51 5.71 11.01
C ALA A 295 -3.57 4.60 9.95
N LEU A 296 -3.98 3.38 10.31
CA LEU A 296 -4.21 2.29 9.36
C LEU A 296 -5.34 2.65 8.37
N LEU A 297 -6.46 3.16 8.86
CA LEU A 297 -7.58 3.58 8.00
C LEU A 297 -7.17 4.72 7.05
N ARG A 298 -6.36 5.68 7.53
CA ARG A 298 -5.78 6.74 6.68
C ARG A 298 -4.80 6.18 5.64
N LEU A 299 -3.97 5.21 6.00
CA LEU A 299 -3.08 4.52 5.07
C LEU A 299 -3.83 3.97 3.86
N PHE A 300 -5.01 3.40 4.08
CA PHE A 300 -5.88 2.87 3.02
C PHE A 300 -6.97 3.84 2.56
N SER A 301 -6.88 5.11 2.91
CA SER A 301 -7.85 6.16 2.52
C SER A 301 -9.31 5.79 2.88
N VAL A 302 -9.49 5.05 3.97
CA VAL A 302 -10.79 4.71 4.56
C VAL A 302 -11.15 5.77 5.58
N LYS A 303 -12.40 6.25 5.55
CA LYS A 303 -12.92 7.26 6.48
C LYS A 303 -11.98 8.46 6.69
N GLN A 304 -11.65 9.14 5.62
CA GLN A 304 -11.30 10.54 5.77
C GLN A 304 -12.62 11.32 5.73
N LYS A 305 -13.17 11.63 6.91
CA LYS A 305 -14.21 12.65 6.98
C LYS A 305 -13.61 13.94 6.41
N PRO A 306 -14.35 14.69 5.58
CA PRO A 306 -13.86 15.96 5.07
C PRO A 306 -13.38 16.84 6.20
N ALA A 307 -12.20 17.45 6.08
CA ALA A 307 -11.74 18.44 7.04
C ALA A 307 -12.36 19.82 6.75
N LEU A 308 -12.51 20.59 7.82
CA LEU A 308 -12.68 22.04 7.72
C LEU A 308 -11.28 22.67 7.81
N VAL A 309 -10.89 23.34 6.73
CA VAL A 309 -9.56 23.91 6.59
C VAL A 309 -9.66 25.43 6.54
N PHE A 310 -8.86 26.09 7.34
CA PHE A 310 -8.79 27.54 7.40
C PHE A 310 -7.37 27.97 7.04
N VAL A 311 -7.27 28.71 5.95
CA VAL A 311 -6.04 29.35 5.48
C VAL A 311 -6.18 30.82 5.80
N LEU A 312 -5.36 31.34 6.71
CA LEU A 312 -5.55 32.64 7.29
C LEU A 312 -4.31 33.52 7.12
N ASP A 313 -4.52 34.63 6.44
CA ASP A 313 -3.55 35.67 6.31
C ASP A 313 -3.32 36.35 7.67
N THR A 314 -2.07 36.40 8.11
CA THR A 314 -1.66 36.98 9.37
C THR A 314 -0.77 38.20 9.19
N THR A 315 -0.82 38.85 8.03
CA THR A 315 -0.12 40.10 7.77
C THR A 315 -0.69 41.26 8.59
N GLY A 316 0.09 42.34 8.71
CA GLY A 316 -0.31 43.51 9.50
C GLY A 316 -1.54 44.23 8.95
N SER A 317 -1.82 44.16 7.65
CA SER A 317 -3.03 44.68 7.01
C SER A 317 -4.29 44.01 7.54
N MET A 318 -4.21 42.71 7.89
CA MET A 318 -5.30 41.92 8.44
C MET A 318 -5.61 42.21 9.93
N PHE A 319 -4.98 43.20 10.56
CA PHE A 319 -5.14 43.48 12.02
C PHE A 319 -6.60 43.72 12.44
N GLU A 320 -7.35 44.44 11.64
CA GLU A 320 -8.78 44.68 11.91
C GLU A 320 -9.64 43.50 11.44
N GLU A 321 -9.28 42.85 10.31
CA GLU A 321 -10.00 41.77 9.66
C GLU A 321 -9.84 40.40 10.36
N ILE A 322 -8.73 40.17 11.06
CA ILE A 322 -8.44 38.87 11.71
C ILE A 322 -9.52 38.52 12.74
N THR A 323 -10.13 39.50 13.40
CA THR A 323 -11.23 39.27 14.33
C THR A 323 -12.51 38.82 13.60
N ALA A 324 -12.79 39.43 12.44
CA ALA A 324 -13.92 39.02 11.60
C ALA A 324 -13.71 37.61 11.01
N ALA A 325 -12.50 37.33 10.59
CA ALA A 325 -12.14 35.99 10.10
C ALA A 325 -12.30 34.91 11.20
N ARG A 326 -11.91 35.20 12.45
CA ARG A 326 -12.12 34.30 13.61
C ARG A 326 -13.62 34.08 13.90
N LEU A 327 -14.42 35.11 13.91
CA LEU A 327 -15.88 35.02 14.11
C LEU A 327 -16.52 34.20 12.99
N ARG A 328 -16.08 34.40 11.76
CA ARG A 328 -16.57 33.65 10.61
C ARG A 328 -16.19 32.18 10.71
N ALA A 329 -14.92 31.86 11.02
CA ALA A 329 -14.46 30.50 11.25
C ALA A 329 -15.27 29.83 12.37
N HIS A 330 -15.48 30.50 13.49
CA HIS A 330 -16.32 30.03 14.60
C HIS A 330 -17.75 29.70 14.13
N SER A 331 -18.38 30.61 13.36
CA SER A 331 -19.73 30.38 12.82
C SER A 331 -19.78 29.17 11.89
N ILE A 332 -18.77 28.98 11.02
CA ILE A 332 -18.65 27.83 10.13
C ILE A 332 -18.51 26.53 10.96
N ILE A 333 -17.65 26.52 11.96
CA ILE A 333 -17.43 25.38 12.85
C ILE A 333 -18.73 25.02 13.58
N GLN A 334 -19.40 25.98 14.19
CA GLN A 334 -20.67 25.75 14.90
C GLN A 334 -21.77 25.22 13.98
N SER A 335 -21.91 25.77 12.77
CA SER A 335 -22.90 25.30 11.80
C SER A 335 -22.66 23.86 11.36
N ARG A 336 -21.39 23.43 11.26
CA ARG A 336 -21.01 22.08 10.85
C ARG A 336 -21.08 21.08 12.01
N THR A 337 -20.70 21.46 13.22
CA THR A 337 -20.80 20.59 14.41
C THR A 337 -22.25 20.34 14.83
N SER A 338 -23.16 21.26 14.55
CA SER A 338 -24.59 21.09 14.80
C SER A 338 -25.33 20.32 13.70
N SER A 339 -24.73 20.15 12.53
CA SER A 339 -25.32 19.34 11.46
C SER A 339 -24.84 17.87 11.58
N LEU A 340 -25.64 16.91 11.08
CA LEU A 340 -25.32 15.47 11.03
C LEU A 340 -24.06 15.14 10.21
N GLN A 341 -23.48 16.12 9.53
CA GLN A 341 -22.17 16.00 8.89
C GLN A 341 -21.05 16.26 9.90
N GLN A 342 -20.70 15.25 10.66
CA GLN A 342 -19.56 15.29 11.57
C GLN A 342 -18.26 15.56 10.81
N THR A 343 -17.71 16.77 10.96
CA THR A 343 -16.33 17.09 10.60
C THR A 343 -15.41 16.41 11.61
N SER A 344 -14.38 15.70 11.15
CA SER A 344 -13.51 14.97 12.07
C SER A 344 -12.18 15.66 12.32
N THR A 345 -11.78 16.57 11.46
CA THR A 345 -10.46 17.23 11.53
C THR A 345 -10.62 18.69 11.14
N PHE A 346 -9.98 19.54 11.92
CA PHE A 346 -9.83 20.97 11.66
C PHE A 346 -8.36 21.22 11.31
N VAL A 347 -8.13 21.97 10.24
CA VAL A 347 -6.76 22.31 9.81
C VAL A 347 -6.64 23.81 9.70
N LEU A 348 -5.59 24.38 10.31
CA LEU A 348 -5.28 25.80 10.25
C LEU A 348 -3.91 25.99 9.62
N VAL A 349 -3.84 26.82 8.60
CA VAL A 349 -2.59 27.22 7.92
C VAL A 349 -2.51 28.74 7.93
N PRO A 350 -1.84 29.34 8.92
CA PRO A 350 -1.54 30.77 8.86
C PRO A 350 -0.45 31.05 7.80
N PHE A 351 -0.48 32.23 7.22
CA PHE A 351 0.58 32.66 6.29
C PHE A 351 0.80 34.18 6.36
N HIS A 352 2.01 34.58 6.05
CA HIS A 352 2.46 35.94 5.78
C HIS A 352 3.73 35.86 4.95
N ASP A 353 4.04 36.90 4.16
CA ASP A 353 5.27 36.86 3.34
C ASP A 353 6.53 37.00 4.24
N PRO A 354 7.57 36.13 4.10
CA PRO A 354 7.68 35.01 3.16
C PRO A 354 7.22 33.65 3.73
N ASP A 355 6.67 33.60 4.95
CA ASP A 355 6.47 32.37 5.69
C ASP A 355 5.06 31.79 5.51
N VAL A 356 4.96 30.45 5.47
CA VAL A 356 3.70 29.71 5.38
C VAL A 356 3.70 28.63 6.44
N GLY A 357 2.65 28.59 7.25
CA GLY A 357 2.51 27.66 8.38
C GLY A 357 2.99 28.28 9.71
N PRO A 358 3.16 27.45 10.77
CA PRO A 358 3.00 26.01 10.82
C PRO A 358 1.56 25.51 10.60
N VAL A 359 1.40 24.25 10.17
CA VAL A 359 0.09 23.62 10.06
C VAL A 359 -0.35 23.09 11.41
N TYR A 360 -1.53 23.49 11.86
CA TYR A 360 -2.19 22.94 13.05
C TYR A 360 -3.29 22.00 12.60
N GLU A 361 -3.25 20.74 13.04
CA GLU A 361 -4.27 19.73 12.77
C GLU A 361 -4.87 19.28 14.10
N GLU A 362 -6.19 19.49 14.28
CA GLU A 362 -6.89 19.21 15.53
C GLU A 362 -8.20 18.45 15.27
N GLU A 363 -8.58 17.58 16.19
CA GLU A 363 -9.87 16.89 16.17
C GLU A 363 -10.87 17.55 17.14
N ASP A 364 -10.37 18.17 18.22
CA ASP A 364 -11.20 18.91 19.15
C ASP A 364 -11.40 20.35 18.69
N PRO A 365 -12.66 20.78 18.44
CA PRO A 365 -12.95 22.14 18.01
C PRO A 365 -12.52 23.20 19.03
N ASN A 366 -12.47 22.89 20.34
CA ASN A 366 -12.08 23.88 21.36
C ASN A 366 -10.55 24.11 21.30
N THR A 367 -9.75 23.06 21.15
CA THR A 367 -8.29 23.19 20.96
C THR A 367 -8.00 23.94 19.66
N PHE A 368 -8.73 23.63 18.60
CA PHE A 368 -8.61 24.35 17.34
C PHE A 368 -8.92 25.85 17.47
N MET A 369 -9.98 26.19 18.20
CA MET A 369 -10.33 27.58 18.47
C MET A 369 -9.23 28.33 19.26
N GLN A 370 -8.53 27.66 20.18
CA GLN A 370 -7.39 28.24 20.89
C GLN A 370 -6.26 28.60 19.93
N HIS A 371 -5.96 27.76 18.91
CA HIS A 371 -4.97 28.11 17.88
C HIS A 371 -5.41 29.34 17.09
N LEU A 372 -6.68 29.42 16.69
CA LEU A 372 -7.23 30.60 16.01
C LEU A 372 -7.15 31.87 16.87
N GLU A 373 -7.46 31.77 18.17
CA GLU A 373 -7.41 32.90 19.10
C GLU A 373 -5.98 33.42 19.34
N ASN A 374 -5.00 32.51 19.31
CA ASN A 374 -3.59 32.83 19.53
C ASN A 374 -2.90 33.41 18.31
N LEU A 375 -3.52 33.40 17.13
CA LEU A 375 -2.95 34.05 15.95
C LEU A 375 -2.87 35.57 16.17
N ILE A 376 -1.76 36.14 15.83
CA ILE A 376 -1.51 37.59 15.93
C ILE A 376 -1.12 38.07 14.52
N ALA A 377 -1.72 39.17 14.10
CA ALA A 377 -1.29 39.84 12.88
C ALA A 377 0.12 40.40 13.09
N LEU A 378 1.10 39.84 12.40
CA LEU A 378 2.52 40.16 12.52
C LEU A 378 3.16 40.25 11.13
N GLY A 379 3.98 41.28 10.92
CA GLY A 379 4.74 41.37 9.70
C GLY A 379 3.93 41.85 8.48
N GLY A 380 4.47 41.59 7.29
CA GLY A 380 3.92 42.08 6.05
C GLY A 380 4.24 43.56 5.84
N GLY A 381 5.09 43.87 4.88
CA GLY A 381 5.46 45.26 4.55
C GLY A 381 4.98 45.71 3.21
N ASP A 382 4.57 44.77 2.35
CA ASP A 382 4.17 45.00 0.98
C ASP A 382 3.26 43.88 0.46
N GLU A 383 2.17 44.27 -0.24
CA GLU A 383 1.42 43.35 -1.09
C GLU A 383 2.26 43.01 -2.34
N PRO A 384 2.17 41.78 -2.88
CA PRO A 384 1.24 40.67 -2.64
C PRO A 384 1.80 39.59 -1.67
N GLU A 385 0.94 38.61 -1.24
CA GLU A 385 1.21 37.61 -0.20
C GLU A 385 1.30 36.16 -0.72
N MET A 386 1.83 35.23 0.11
CA MET A 386 2.08 33.81 -0.26
C MET A 386 0.82 32.93 -0.17
N CYS A 387 -0.31 33.41 -0.67
CA CYS A 387 -1.62 32.80 -0.53
C CYS A 387 -1.71 31.41 -1.21
N LEU A 388 -1.20 31.26 -2.44
CA LEU A 388 -1.32 29.97 -3.16
C LEU A 388 -0.42 28.89 -2.58
N SER A 389 0.74 29.24 -2.04
CA SER A 389 1.60 28.33 -1.28
C SER A 389 0.87 27.81 -0.03
N ALA A 390 0.17 28.68 0.69
CA ALA A 390 -0.61 28.31 1.85
C ALA A 390 -1.79 27.39 1.48
N ILE A 391 -2.50 27.66 0.40
CA ILE A 391 -3.56 26.80 -0.13
C ILE A 391 -2.98 25.44 -0.56
N LEU A 392 -1.83 25.42 -1.21
CA LEU A 392 -1.17 24.18 -1.62
C LEU A 392 -0.78 23.32 -0.41
N LEU A 393 -0.24 23.96 0.64
CA LEU A 393 0.08 23.31 1.91
C LEU A 393 -1.18 22.77 2.58
N ALA A 394 -2.24 23.57 2.66
CA ALA A 394 -3.54 23.17 3.19
C ALA A 394 -4.15 21.99 2.44
N LEU A 395 -4.12 22.01 1.10
CA LEU A 395 -4.55 20.91 0.27
C LEU A 395 -3.71 19.64 0.50
N THR A 396 -2.42 19.78 0.77
CA THR A 396 -1.53 18.64 1.02
C THR A 396 -1.88 17.95 2.33
N HIS A 397 -2.18 18.73 3.39
CA HIS A 397 -2.49 18.26 4.73
C HIS A 397 -3.96 17.90 4.96
N SER A 398 -4.86 18.26 4.06
CA SER A 398 -6.29 17.96 4.20
C SER A 398 -6.69 16.68 3.44
N PRO A 399 -7.69 15.93 3.95
CA PRO A 399 -8.30 14.82 3.22
C PRO A 399 -8.99 15.25 1.91
N PRO A 400 -9.30 14.32 1.00
CA PRO A 400 -10.22 14.58 -0.11
C PRO A 400 -11.60 15.06 0.38
N LEU A 401 -12.31 15.81 -0.46
CA LEU A 401 -13.64 16.37 -0.19
C LEU A 401 -13.68 17.42 0.92
N SER A 402 -12.51 17.95 1.34
CA SER A 402 -12.43 18.99 2.37
C SER A 402 -12.91 20.34 1.87
N ASP A 403 -13.50 21.13 2.78
CA ASP A 403 -13.86 22.52 2.56
C ASP A 403 -12.71 23.41 3.06
N ILE A 404 -12.11 24.19 2.18
CA ILE A 404 -10.99 25.08 2.47
C ILE A 404 -11.48 26.53 2.37
N PHE A 405 -11.41 27.24 3.49
CA PHE A 405 -11.77 28.66 3.60
C PHE A 405 -10.49 29.48 3.70
N VAL A 406 -10.33 30.41 2.80
CA VAL A 406 -9.15 31.28 2.71
C VAL A 406 -9.58 32.70 3.05
N PHE A 407 -8.93 33.30 4.02
CA PHE A 407 -9.17 34.68 4.45
C PHE A 407 -7.91 35.52 4.17
N THR A 408 -8.01 36.48 3.26
CA THR A 408 -6.94 37.39 2.88
C THR A 408 -7.49 38.67 2.29
N ASP A 409 -6.79 39.76 2.46
CA ASP A 409 -7.09 41.06 1.83
C ASP A 409 -6.15 41.36 0.63
N ALA A 410 -5.15 40.47 0.38
CA ALA A 410 -4.11 40.68 -0.60
C ALA A 410 -4.20 39.76 -1.83
N SER A 411 -3.62 40.20 -2.92
CA SER A 411 -3.43 39.39 -4.13
C SER A 411 -2.26 38.38 -3.95
N PRO A 412 -2.29 37.21 -4.64
CA PRO A 412 -1.24 36.22 -4.47
C PRO A 412 0.08 36.64 -5.16
N LYS A 413 1.18 36.66 -4.39
CA LYS A 413 2.55 36.86 -4.88
C LYS A 413 3.02 35.67 -5.73
N ASP A 414 2.57 34.48 -5.38
CA ASP A 414 2.92 33.20 -5.95
C ASP A 414 1.91 32.71 -7.02
N ALA A 415 1.37 33.64 -7.82
CA ALA A 415 0.36 33.37 -8.85
C ALA A 415 0.72 32.23 -9.82
N HIS A 416 2.02 31.94 -10.01
CA HIS A 416 2.51 30.83 -10.83
C HIS A 416 2.09 29.44 -10.31
N LEU A 417 1.69 29.31 -9.05
CA LEU A 417 1.20 28.07 -8.43
C LEU A 417 -0.28 27.81 -8.70
N PHE A 418 -1.01 28.72 -9.34
CA PHE A 418 -2.46 28.61 -9.53
C PHE A 418 -2.88 27.30 -10.19
N ASP A 419 -2.20 26.89 -11.26
CA ASP A 419 -2.53 25.63 -11.95
C ASP A 419 -2.25 24.39 -11.09
N ALA A 420 -1.19 24.40 -10.27
CA ALA A 420 -0.88 23.33 -9.35
C ALA A 420 -1.94 23.21 -8.24
N VAL A 421 -2.33 24.33 -7.64
CA VAL A 421 -3.41 24.39 -6.63
C VAL A 421 -4.72 23.89 -7.22
N LYS A 422 -5.10 24.38 -8.40
CA LYS A 422 -6.31 23.96 -9.11
C LYS A 422 -6.31 22.46 -9.41
N ALA A 423 -5.20 21.93 -9.94
CA ALA A 423 -5.07 20.52 -10.25
C ALA A 423 -5.19 19.65 -8.99
N LEU A 424 -4.56 20.05 -7.86
CA LEU A 424 -4.62 19.32 -6.61
C LEU A 424 -6.01 19.40 -5.97
N ALA A 425 -6.68 20.55 -5.99
CA ALA A 425 -8.04 20.72 -5.51
C ALA A 425 -9.03 19.84 -6.28
N LEU A 426 -8.92 19.82 -7.61
CA LEU A 426 -9.73 18.94 -8.48
C LEU A 426 -9.43 17.45 -8.22
N LYS A 427 -8.15 17.09 -8.10
CA LYS A 427 -7.75 15.70 -7.78
C LYS A 427 -8.35 15.23 -6.44
N LYS A 428 -8.36 16.10 -5.43
CA LYS A 428 -8.92 15.82 -4.11
C LYS A 428 -10.43 16.06 -4.02
N GLN A 429 -11.05 16.64 -5.06
CA GLN A 429 -12.45 17.08 -5.06
C GLN A 429 -12.75 18.00 -3.87
N SER A 430 -11.77 18.77 -3.42
CA SER A 430 -11.88 19.71 -2.33
C SER A 430 -12.38 21.07 -2.85
N LYS A 431 -13.19 21.72 -2.04
CA LYS A 431 -13.73 23.05 -2.37
C LYS A 431 -12.87 24.11 -1.71
N VAL A 432 -12.36 25.04 -2.51
CA VAL A 432 -11.65 26.22 -2.01
C VAL A 432 -12.56 27.43 -2.16
N THR A 433 -12.80 28.14 -1.05
CA THR A 433 -13.60 29.37 -0.99
C THR A 433 -12.70 30.48 -0.47
N VAL A 434 -12.49 31.51 -1.26
CA VAL A 434 -11.72 32.70 -0.86
C VAL A 434 -12.69 33.76 -0.39
N GLU A 435 -12.53 34.23 0.85
CA GLU A 435 -13.28 35.32 1.44
C GLU A 435 -12.35 36.54 1.55
N THR A 436 -12.57 37.52 0.72
CA THR A 436 -11.85 38.79 0.73
C THR A 436 -12.67 39.82 1.49
N ASN A 437 -12.09 40.46 2.52
CA ASN A 437 -12.69 41.51 3.33
C ASN A 437 -14.14 41.21 3.79
N PRO A 438 -14.36 40.28 4.75
CA PRO A 438 -15.68 40.13 5.33
C PRO A 438 -16.03 41.41 6.16
N PRO A 439 -17.06 42.18 5.78
CA PRO A 439 -17.38 43.40 6.53
C PRO A 439 -17.84 43.05 7.95
N LEU A 440 -17.23 43.66 8.95
CA LEU A 440 -17.59 43.53 10.39
C LEU A 440 -19.10 43.71 10.66
N SER A 441 -19.79 44.48 9.79
CA SER A 441 -21.21 44.76 9.90
C SER A 441 -22.14 43.58 9.55
N ALA A 442 -21.64 42.49 9.01
CA ALA A 442 -22.46 41.32 8.66
C ALA A 442 -22.66 40.33 9.80
N TYR A 443 -22.04 40.55 10.99
CA TYR A 443 -22.00 39.63 12.13
C TYR A 443 -22.43 40.25 13.47
N GLN A 444 -23.01 41.46 13.45
CA GLN A 444 -23.66 42.06 14.65
C GLN A 444 -25.14 41.70 14.75
#